data_a774e8b1e59b598cc880ee4315c56279
#
_entry.id   a774e8b1e59b598cc880ee4315c56279
#
_cell.length_a   1.000
_cell.length_b   1.000
_cell.length_c   1.000
_cell.angle_alpha   90.00
_cell.angle_beta   90.00
_cell.angle_gamma   90.00
#
_symmetry.space_group_name_H-M   'P 1'
#
loop_
_entity.id
_entity.type
_entity.pdbx_description
1 polymer ?
#
loop_
_entity_poly.entity_id
_entity_poly.type
_entity_poly.pdbx_seq_one_letter_code
_entity_poly.pdbx_strand_id
1 'polypeptide(L)'
;MLRAMAPDGPPTLADQVSRLYDLIAGYHVTHLLEIARELGVWEALVRSPGLASEGLATELGTDSFYTDVLCRTAFSFGLLEREGPGWRMAAHFDQILGDPESSFYLACAPRVHMVLGEDYRDYVGHFRAGTTRPYQTHGDEFMREVAEALKTLPRIFLDLVLPRLPGLAARLEEGGRLLDVGCGGGWAVVQIAERFPRTSCVGIDVEPYSVRLAQRLIEERGLADRCQAHARSVDQLGEDDAYDVVTSFLVVHEIAPSLKPGAFAAVARALKPGGYFLIFDEAYPETDATLQTMPTRFAALAQWYELTWGNVVDTRTALHERCRDAGLQVAEETSFSRFSITVAAKP
;
A
#
# COMPACT_ATOMS: atom_id res chain seq x y z
N MET A 1 -19.60 -9.69 -5.59
CA MET A 1 -21.03 -9.95 -5.32
C MET A 1 -21.31 -9.99 -3.82
N LEU A 2 -20.94 -8.94 -3.08
CA LEU A 2 -21.10 -8.80 -1.62
C LEU A 2 -22.09 -7.68 -1.26
N ARG A 3 -23.19 -7.60 -2.04
CA ARG A 3 -24.39 -6.84 -1.67
C ARG A 3 -25.62 -7.71 -1.92
N ALA A 4 -25.76 -8.77 -1.12
CA ALA A 4 -27.11 -9.20 -0.81
C ALA A 4 -27.75 -8.06 -0.02
N MET A 5 -28.91 -7.57 -0.47
CA MET A 5 -29.72 -6.61 0.28
C MET A 5 -29.80 -7.10 1.73
N ALA A 6 -29.55 -6.20 2.69
CA ALA A 6 -29.77 -6.54 4.10
C ALA A 6 -31.23 -7.03 4.22
N PRO A 7 -31.45 -8.20 4.83
CA PRO A 7 -32.81 -8.67 5.07
C PRO A 7 -33.55 -7.65 5.94
N ASP A 8 -34.86 -7.47 5.70
CA ASP A 8 -35.72 -6.62 6.52
C ASP A 8 -35.85 -7.24 7.94
N GLY A 9 -34.86 -7.00 8.78
CA GLY A 9 -34.83 -7.50 10.16
C GLY A 9 -33.39 -7.81 10.65
N PRO A 10 -33.22 -8.13 11.94
CA PRO A 10 -31.94 -8.55 12.48
C PRO A 10 -31.51 -9.90 11.85
N PRO A 11 -30.18 -10.11 11.62
CA PRO A 11 -29.70 -11.35 11.02
C PRO A 11 -30.03 -12.57 11.89
N THR A 12 -30.42 -13.67 11.25
CA THR A 12 -30.65 -14.96 11.90
C THR A 12 -29.35 -15.62 12.31
N LEU A 13 -29.44 -16.69 13.13
CA LEU A 13 -28.27 -17.50 13.48
C LEU A 13 -27.59 -18.09 12.21
N ALA A 14 -28.38 -18.55 11.25
CA ALA A 14 -27.85 -19.09 9.99
C ALA A 14 -27.11 -18.03 9.17
N ASP A 15 -27.62 -16.81 9.09
CA ASP A 15 -26.94 -15.68 8.42
C ASP A 15 -25.58 -15.39 9.07
N GLN A 16 -25.52 -15.40 10.42
CA GLN A 16 -24.26 -15.16 11.12
C GLN A 16 -23.24 -16.30 10.96
N VAL A 17 -23.71 -17.56 10.90
CA VAL A 17 -22.86 -18.72 10.58
C VAL A 17 -22.30 -18.59 9.16
N SER A 18 -23.14 -18.27 8.15
CA SER A 18 -22.69 -18.05 6.78
C SER A 18 -21.66 -16.94 6.71
N ARG A 19 -21.91 -15.80 7.37
CA ARG A 19 -20.97 -14.67 7.42
C ARG A 19 -19.63 -15.06 8.03
N LEU A 20 -19.62 -15.89 9.08
CA LEU A 20 -18.37 -16.37 9.68
C LEU A 20 -17.58 -17.22 8.70
N TYR A 21 -18.25 -18.11 7.94
CA TYR A 21 -17.59 -18.91 6.91
C TYR A 21 -17.06 -18.05 5.75
N ASP A 22 -17.77 -16.99 5.34
CA ASP A 22 -17.27 -16.05 4.34
C ASP A 22 -15.96 -15.37 4.78
N LEU A 23 -15.87 -14.98 6.06
CA LEU A 23 -14.63 -14.41 6.63
C LEU A 23 -13.48 -15.43 6.64
N ILE A 24 -13.75 -16.68 7.03
CA ILE A 24 -12.76 -17.77 6.99
C ILE A 24 -12.34 -18.08 5.55
N ALA A 25 -13.29 -18.11 4.63
CA ALA A 25 -13.02 -18.34 3.20
C ALA A 25 -12.11 -17.23 2.61
N GLY A 26 -12.29 -15.97 3.04
CA GLY A 26 -11.43 -14.85 2.65
C GLY A 26 -9.96 -15.09 2.99
N TYR A 27 -9.66 -15.70 4.14
CA TYR A 27 -8.30 -16.10 4.50
C TYR A 27 -7.70 -17.09 3.49
N HIS A 28 -8.44 -18.14 3.12
CA HIS A 28 -7.98 -19.13 2.14
C HIS A 28 -7.82 -18.54 0.74
N VAL A 29 -8.70 -17.64 0.34
CA VAL A 29 -8.59 -16.95 -0.97
C VAL A 29 -7.36 -16.04 -1.01
N THR A 30 -6.96 -15.41 0.08
CA THR A 30 -5.71 -14.65 0.14
C THR A 30 -4.51 -15.52 -0.24
N HIS A 31 -4.43 -16.76 0.29
CA HIS A 31 -3.40 -17.71 -0.09
C HIS A 31 -3.51 -18.18 -1.55
N LEU A 32 -4.74 -18.43 -2.03
CA LEU A 32 -4.95 -18.82 -3.43
C LEU A 32 -4.46 -17.74 -4.40
N LEU A 33 -4.77 -16.46 -4.12
CA LEU A 33 -4.34 -15.33 -4.94
C LEU A 33 -2.81 -15.27 -5.07
N GLU A 34 -2.10 -15.47 -3.96
CA GLU A 34 -0.64 -15.45 -3.95
C GLU A 34 -0.05 -16.67 -4.67
N ILE A 35 -0.54 -17.88 -4.38
CA ILE A 35 -0.09 -19.11 -5.05
C ILE A 35 -0.27 -19.00 -6.56
N ALA A 36 -1.43 -18.51 -7.02
CA ALA A 36 -1.70 -18.34 -8.43
C ALA A 36 -0.77 -17.29 -9.08
N ARG A 37 -0.44 -16.22 -8.35
CA ARG A 37 0.55 -15.22 -8.78
C ARG A 37 1.95 -15.83 -8.91
N GLU A 38 2.42 -16.54 -7.89
CA GLU A 38 3.74 -17.19 -7.91
C GLU A 38 3.88 -18.21 -9.04
N LEU A 39 2.80 -18.92 -9.35
CA LEU A 39 2.76 -19.88 -10.46
C LEU A 39 2.61 -19.22 -11.84
N GLY A 40 2.31 -17.91 -11.91
CA GLY A 40 2.07 -17.21 -13.19
C GLY A 40 0.71 -17.50 -13.84
N VAL A 41 -0.27 -17.96 -13.05
CA VAL A 41 -1.62 -18.35 -13.54
C VAL A 41 -2.34 -17.15 -14.16
N TRP A 42 -2.27 -15.99 -13.48
CA TRP A 42 -2.98 -14.81 -13.93
C TRP A 42 -2.48 -14.31 -15.27
N GLU A 43 -1.18 -14.17 -15.42
CA GLU A 43 -0.53 -13.72 -16.65
C GLU A 43 -0.74 -14.72 -17.80
N ALA A 44 -0.73 -16.03 -17.50
CA ALA A 44 -1.00 -17.08 -18.50
C ALA A 44 -2.42 -16.96 -19.04
N LEU A 45 -3.42 -16.75 -18.18
CA LEU A 45 -4.82 -16.62 -18.58
C LEU A 45 -5.12 -15.27 -19.28
N VAL A 46 -4.34 -14.23 -19.02
CA VAL A 46 -4.40 -12.97 -19.80
C VAL A 46 -3.85 -13.19 -21.21
N ARG A 47 -2.73 -13.91 -21.34
CA ARG A 47 -2.13 -14.21 -22.66
C ARG A 47 -2.96 -15.19 -23.49
N SER A 48 -3.59 -16.17 -22.82
CA SER A 48 -4.28 -17.28 -23.47
C SER A 48 -5.66 -17.53 -22.83
N PRO A 49 -6.64 -16.64 -23.05
CA PRO A 49 -8.00 -16.86 -22.56
C PRO A 49 -8.60 -18.15 -23.15
N GLY A 50 -9.42 -18.86 -22.35
CA GLY A 50 -10.05 -20.10 -22.76
C GLY A 50 -9.16 -21.36 -22.62
N LEU A 51 -7.96 -21.24 -22.05
CA LEU A 51 -7.07 -22.37 -21.84
C LEU A 51 -7.65 -23.34 -20.79
N ALA A 52 -7.75 -24.63 -21.16
CA ALA A 52 -8.19 -25.68 -20.23
C ALA A 52 -7.13 -25.95 -19.14
N SER A 53 -7.55 -26.51 -18.01
CA SER A 53 -6.64 -26.76 -16.86
C SER A 53 -5.40 -27.57 -17.24
N GLU A 54 -5.54 -28.58 -18.13
CA GLU A 54 -4.41 -29.39 -18.62
C GLU A 54 -3.42 -28.58 -19.47
N GLY A 55 -3.95 -27.70 -20.34
CA GLY A 55 -3.12 -26.80 -21.16
C GLY A 55 -2.39 -25.78 -20.29
N LEU A 56 -3.07 -25.21 -19.31
CA LEU A 56 -2.49 -24.29 -18.35
C LEU A 56 -1.41 -24.96 -17.49
N ALA A 57 -1.67 -26.17 -17.00
CA ALA A 57 -0.69 -26.96 -16.26
C ALA A 57 0.57 -27.26 -17.09
N THR A 58 0.39 -27.57 -18.37
CA THR A 58 1.50 -27.81 -19.30
C THR A 58 2.34 -26.54 -19.51
N GLU A 59 1.68 -25.39 -19.73
CA GLU A 59 2.35 -24.10 -19.91
C GLU A 59 3.16 -23.68 -18.66
N LEU A 60 2.60 -23.91 -17.47
CA LEU A 60 3.20 -23.50 -16.20
C LEU A 60 4.14 -24.54 -15.59
N GLY A 61 4.20 -25.76 -16.15
CA GLY A 61 4.99 -26.86 -15.57
C GLY A 61 4.45 -27.36 -14.22
N THR A 62 3.13 -27.31 -14.04
CA THR A 62 2.43 -27.71 -12.81
C THR A 62 1.67 -29.03 -12.97
N ASP A 63 1.21 -29.62 -11.87
CA ASP A 63 0.33 -30.78 -11.91
C ASP A 63 -1.08 -30.38 -12.38
N SER A 64 -1.63 -31.18 -13.31
CA SER A 64 -2.93 -30.90 -13.94
C SER A 64 -4.09 -30.90 -12.96
N PHE A 65 -4.09 -31.85 -11.99
CA PHE A 65 -5.14 -31.95 -10.98
C PHE A 65 -5.11 -30.74 -10.01
N TYR A 66 -3.91 -30.37 -9.51
CA TYR A 66 -3.76 -29.20 -8.66
C TYR A 66 -4.16 -27.91 -9.38
N THR A 67 -3.79 -27.76 -10.65
CA THR A 67 -4.16 -26.61 -11.47
C THR A 67 -5.67 -26.54 -11.69
N ASP A 68 -6.34 -27.68 -11.93
CA ASP A 68 -7.81 -27.70 -12.06
C ASP A 68 -8.50 -27.31 -10.73
N VAL A 69 -8.01 -27.81 -9.60
CA VAL A 69 -8.53 -27.45 -8.27
C VAL A 69 -8.37 -25.94 -8.02
N LEU A 70 -7.20 -25.37 -8.34
CA LEU A 70 -6.94 -23.95 -8.20
C LEU A 70 -7.92 -23.12 -9.06
N CYS A 71 -8.06 -23.45 -10.34
CA CYS A 71 -8.96 -22.76 -11.26
C CYS A 71 -10.43 -22.86 -10.83
N ARG A 72 -10.90 -24.04 -10.40
CA ARG A 72 -12.27 -24.22 -9.87
C ARG A 72 -12.50 -23.41 -8.61
N THR A 73 -11.50 -23.35 -7.71
CA THR A 73 -11.59 -22.54 -6.51
C THR A 73 -11.65 -21.07 -6.86
N ALA A 74 -10.76 -20.59 -7.72
CA ALA A 74 -10.78 -19.19 -8.21
C ALA A 74 -12.12 -18.83 -8.89
N PHE A 75 -12.68 -19.75 -9.69
CA PHE A 75 -14.00 -19.59 -10.28
C PHE A 75 -15.11 -19.48 -9.24
N SER A 76 -15.06 -20.27 -8.17
CA SER A 76 -16.08 -20.23 -7.11
C SER A 76 -16.13 -18.90 -6.36
N PHE A 77 -15.03 -18.14 -6.40
CA PHE A 77 -14.91 -16.78 -5.85
C PHE A 77 -15.08 -15.67 -6.90
N GLY A 78 -15.42 -16.01 -8.15
CA GLY A 78 -15.63 -15.05 -9.20
C GLY A 78 -14.38 -14.37 -9.73
N LEU A 79 -13.20 -14.94 -9.49
CA LEU A 79 -11.92 -14.46 -10.04
C LEU A 79 -11.73 -14.92 -11.49
N LEU A 80 -12.28 -16.08 -11.83
CA LEU A 80 -12.27 -16.66 -13.17
C LEU A 80 -13.71 -16.87 -13.68
N GLU A 81 -13.83 -16.97 -14.99
CA GLU A 81 -15.04 -17.37 -15.69
C GLU A 81 -14.76 -18.54 -16.63
N ARG A 82 -15.82 -19.27 -17.05
CA ARG A 82 -15.71 -20.30 -18.07
C ARG A 82 -15.70 -19.70 -19.46
N GLU A 83 -14.79 -20.19 -20.30
CA GLU A 83 -14.78 -19.94 -21.73
C GLU A 83 -14.63 -21.27 -22.47
N GLY A 84 -15.77 -21.81 -22.95
CA GLY A 84 -15.80 -23.17 -23.46
C GLY A 84 -15.38 -24.20 -22.40
N PRO A 85 -14.42 -25.10 -22.70
CA PRO A 85 -13.89 -26.05 -21.72
C PRO A 85 -12.86 -25.43 -20.76
N GLY A 86 -12.39 -24.22 -21.05
CA GLY A 86 -11.27 -23.57 -20.33
C GLY A 86 -11.71 -22.45 -19.41
N TRP A 87 -10.73 -21.62 -19.08
CA TRP A 87 -10.81 -20.54 -18.10
C TRP A 87 -10.40 -19.21 -18.73
N ARG A 88 -11.03 -18.14 -18.29
CA ARG A 88 -10.57 -16.77 -18.53
C ARG A 88 -10.65 -15.96 -17.25
N MET A 89 -9.93 -14.87 -17.20
CA MET A 89 -10.07 -13.90 -16.11
C MET A 89 -11.51 -13.33 -16.11
N ALA A 90 -12.11 -13.20 -14.94
CA ALA A 90 -13.37 -12.47 -14.81
C ALA A 90 -13.13 -10.99 -15.10
N ALA A 91 -14.20 -10.26 -15.49
CA ALA A 91 -14.13 -8.89 -15.94
C ALA A 91 -13.27 -8.01 -15.00
N HIS A 92 -12.31 -7.29 -15.56
CA HIS A 92 -11.34 -6.39 -14.90
C HIS A 92 -10.27 -7.08 -14.03
N PHE A 93 -10.38 -8.38 -13.73
CA PHE A 93 -9.31 -9.07 -13.01
C PHE A 93 -8.04 -9.26 -13.84
N ASP A 94 -8.14 -9.21 -15.16
CA ASP A 94 -7.00 -9.10 -16.08
C ASP A 94 -6.08 -7.92 -15.72
N GLN A 95 -6.65 -6.73 -15.46
CA GLN A 95 -5.92 -5.54 -15.07
C GLN A 95 -5.47 -5.56 -13.59
N ILE A 96 -6.26 -6.21 -12.71
CA ILE A 96 -6.00 -6.21 -11.27
C ILE A 96 -4.96 -7.25 -10.87
N LEU A 97 -4.96 -8.41 -11.52
CA LEU A 97 -4.11 -9.55 -11.14
C LEU A 97 -3.10 -9.96 -12.22
N GLY A 98 -3.41 -9.73 -13.50
CA GLY A 98 -2.66 -10.31 -14.60
C GLY A 98 -1.81 -9.33 -15.42
N ASP A 99 -1.94 -8.02 -15.20
CA ASP A 99 -1.16 -7.00 -15.90
C ASP A 99 -0.29 -6.17 -14.93
N PRO A 100 1.01 -6.49 -14.77
CA PRO A 100 1.91 -5.75 -13.89
C PRO A 100 2.11 -4.27 -14.25
N GLU A 101 1.79 -3.87 -15.49
CA GLU A 101 1.89 -2.48 -15.93
C GLU A 101 0.60 -1.68 -15.66
N SER A 102 -0.48 -2.33 -15.26
CA SER A 102 -1.73 -1.68 -14.91
C SER A 102 -1.57 -0.82 -13.64
N SER A 103 -2.14 0.40 -13.65
CA SER A 103 -2.27 1.25 -12.45
C SER A 103 -3.21 0.65 -11.40
N PHE A 104 -3.94 -0.42 -11.73
CA PHE A 104 -4.81 -1.17 -10.81
C PHE A 104 -4.21 -2.50 -10.37
N TYR A 105 -2.95 -2.79 -10.70
CA TYR A 105 -2.31 -4.06 -10.36
C TYR A 105 -2.15 -4.22 -8.85
N LEU A 106 -2.80 -5.24 -8.30
CA LEU A 106 -2.82 -5.56 -6.87
C LEU A 106 -2.42 -7.02 -6.56
N ALA A 107 -1.90 -7.74 -7.55
CA ALA A 107 -1.55 -9.16 -7.37
C ALA A 107 -0.50 -9.41 -6.28
N CYS A 108 0.33 -8.40 -5.94
CA CYS A 108 1.31 -8.50 -4.85
C CYS A 108 0.70 -8.23 -3.45
N ALA A 109 -0.50 -7.64 -3.35
CA ALA A 109 -1.11 -7.27 -2.08
C ALA A 109 -1.41 -8.47 -1.15
N PRO A 110 -1.83 -9.66 -1.61
CA PRO A 110 -2.03 -10.82 -0.75
C PRO A 110 -0.78 -11.20 0.02
N ARG A 111 0.41 -11.13 -0.59
CA ARG A 111 1.67 -11.51 0.04
C ARG A 111 1.98 -10.71 1.29
N VAL A 112 1.80 -9.38 1.27
CA VAL A 112 2.05 -8.56 2.45
C VAL A 112 1.14 -8.96 3.61
N HIS A 113 -0.14 -9.24 3.36
CA HIS A 113 -1.05 -9.69 4.42
C HIS A 113 -0.70 -11.06 4.98
N MET A 114 -0.06 -11.94 4.19
CA MET A 114 0.44 -13.23 4.69
C MET A 114 1.63 -13.03 5.64
N VAL A 115 2.61 -12.20 5.28
CA VAL A 115 3.77 -11.94 6.14
C VAL A 115 3.38 -11.14 7.40
N LEU A 116 2.47 -10.18 7.30
CA LEU A 116 1.87 -9.49 8.46
C LEU A 116 1.15 -10.47 9.40
N GLY A 117 0.50 -11.48 8.85
CA GLY A 117 -0.21 -12.51 9.60
C GLY A 117 0.70 -13.38 10.47
N GLU A 118 2.00 -13.41 10.24
CA GLU A 118 2.96 -14.14 11.07
C GLU A 118 3.04 -13.58 12.48
N ASP A 119 2.89 -12.28 12.65
CA ASP A 119 2.90 -11.61 13.95
C ASP A 119 1.71 -12.02 14.83
N TYR A 120 0.58 -12.44 14.24
CA TYR A 120 -0.60 -12.85 15.00
C TYR A 120 -0.35 -14.03 15.94
N ARG A 121 0.70 -14.82 15.72
CA ARG A 121 1.08 -15.94 16.61
C ARG A 121 1.36 -15.48 18.03
N ASP A 122 1.92 -14.27 18.18
CA ASP A 122 2.34 -13.72 19.47
C ASP A 122 1.35 -12.71 20.05
N TYR A 123 0.29 -12.35 19.30
CA TYR A 123 -0.69 -11.32 19.71
C TYR A 123 -1.31 -11.57 21.07
N VAL A 124 -1.67 -12.81 21.41
CA VAL A 124 -2.25 -13.12 22.72
C VAL A 124 -1.31 -12.72 23.87
N GLY A 125 0.00 -12.92 23.69
CA GLY A 125 1.03 -12.48 24.64
C GLY A 125 1.09 -10.96 24.74
N HIS A 126 1.13 -10.27 23.61
CA HIS A 126 1.15 -8.81 23.53
C HIS A 126 -0.09 -8.18 24.14
N PHE A 127 -1.29 -8.72 23.86
CA PHE A 127 -2.53 -8.24 24.45
C PHE A 127 -2.56 -8.34 25.99
N ARG A 128 -1.96 -9.39 26.54
CA ARG A 128 -1.89 -9.57 28.01
C ARG A 128 -0.86 -8.67 28.67
N ALA A 129 0.25 -8.42 28.01
CA ALA A 129 1.40 -7.71 28.57
C ALA A 129 1.43 -6.21 28.22
N GLY A 130 0.66 -5.76 27.21
CA GLY A 130 0.74 -4.39 26.70
C GLY A 130 2.09 -4.07 26.05
N THR A 131 2.78 -5.09 25.53
CA THR A 131 4.12 -4.93 24.93
C THR A 131 4.04 -4.70 23.42
N THR A 132 5.08 -4.08 22.88
CA THR A 132 5.26 -3.86 21.44
C THR A 132 6.50 -4.60 20.92
N ARG A 133 6.52 -4.87 19.63
CA ARG A 133 7.66 -5.37 18.87
C ARG A 133 7.93 -4.39 17.73
N PRO A 134 9.04 -3.63 17.75
CA PRO A 134 9.30 -2.65 16.70
C PRO A 134 9.35 -3.27 15.30
N TYR A 135 8.83 -2.55 14.30
CA TYR A 135 8.85 -2.95 12.89
C TYR A 135 10.25 -3.41 12.42
N GLN A 136 11.31 -2.67 12.81
CA GLN A 136 12.70 -2.95 12.45
C GLN A 136 13.26 -4.27 13.00
N THR A 137 12.51 -5.00 13.84
CA THR A 137 12.91 -6.33 14.32
C THR A 137 12.54 -7.46 13.36
N HIS A 138 11.79 -7.16 12.29
CA HIS A 138 11.54 -8.11 11.22
C HIS A 138 12.80 -8.30 10.36
N GLY A 139 12.92 -9.48 9.76
CA GLY A 139 14.08 -9.82 8.93
C GLY A 139 14.02 -9.22 7.51
N ASP A 140 15.14 -9.32 6.81
CA ASP A 140 15.30 -8.81 5.44
C ASP A 140 14.23 -9.33 4.44
N GLU A 141 13.75 -10.56 4.62
CA GLU A 141 12.69 -11.13 3.79
C GLU A 141 11.38 -10.36 3.95
N PHE A 142 10.97 -10.07 5.18
CA PHE A 142 9.79 -9.28 5.46
C PHE A 142 9.87 -7.90 4.78
N MET A 143 11.01 -7.20 4.95
CA MET A 143 11.21 -5.87 4.34
C MET A 143 11.12 -5.91 2.82
N ARG A 144 11.67 -6.97 2.20
CA ARG A 144 11.58 -7.16 0.74
C ARG A 144 10.14 -7.37 0.29
N GLU A 145 9.38 -8.22 0.98
CA GLU A 145 7.99 -8.53 0.63
C GLU A 145 7.09 -7.29 0.77
N VAL A 146 7.29 -6.51 1.83
CA VAL A 146 6.57 -5.22 2.00
C VAL A 146 6.91 -4.25 0.87
N ALA A 147 8.20 -4.09 0.53
CA ALA A 147 8.61 -3.21 -0.56
C ALA A 147 8.00 -3.62 -1.91
N GLU A 148 7.98 -4.92 -2.22
CA GLU A 148 7.37 -5.46 -3.45
C GLU A 148 5.85 -5.27 -3.48
N ALA A 149 5.17 -5.48 -2.36
CA ALA A 149 3.71 -5.32 -2.28
C ALA A 149 3.27 -3.87 -2.48
N LEU A 150 4.09 -2.91 -2.07
CA LEU A 150 3.80 -1.48 -2.16
C LEU A 150 4.29 -0.82 -3.46
N LYS A 151 4.97 -1.55 -4.36
CA LYS A 151 5.58 -1.00 -5.58
C LYS A 151 4.59 -0.31 -6.53
N THR A 152 3.31 -0.70 -6.50
CA THR A 152 2.27 -0.11 -7.36
C THR A 152 1.66 1.17 -6.77
N LEU A 153 1.86 1.43 -5.47
CA LEU A 153 1.25 2.57 -4.80
C LEU A 153 1.66 3.93 -5.40
N PRO A 154 2.95 4.19 -5.69
CA PRO A 154 3.34 5.43 -6.35
C PRO A 154 2.78 5.57 -7.77
N ARG A 155 2.62 4.46 -8.52
CA ARG A 155 1.96 4.48 -9.84
C ARG A 155 0.49 4.87 -9.71
N ILE A 156 -0.23 4.26 -8.78
CA ILE A 156 -1.62 4.64 -8.45
C ILE A 156 -1.70 6.14 -8.15
N PHE A 157 -0.78 6.64 -7.32
CA PHE A 157 -0.72 8.07 -7.02
C PHE A 157 -0.52 8.90 -8.28
N LEU A 158 0.49 8.61 -9.09
CA LEU A 158 0.84 9.40 -10.27
C LEU A 158 -0.28 9.42 -11.32
N ASP A 159 -0.91 8.28 -11.57
CA ASP A 159 -1.87 8.12 -12.67
C ASP A 159 -3.30 8.49 -12.27
N LEU A 160 -3.71 8.19 -11.03
CA LEU A 160 -5.12 8.26 -10.63
C LEU A 160 -5.41 9.33 -9.56
N VAL A 161 -4.42 9.72 -8.77
CA VAL A 161 -4.59 10.67 -7.66
C VAL A 161 -4.04 12.04 -8.00
N LEU A 162 -2.81 12.12 -8.51
CA LEU A 162 -2.14 13.39 -8.82
C LEU A 162 -2.95 14.32 -9.75
N PRO A 163 -3.68 13.81 -10.77
CA PRO A 163 -4.55 14.67 -11.59
C PRO A 163 -5.67 15.40 -10.82
N ARG A 164 -5.96 14.96 -9.59
CA ARG A 164 -6.95 15.58 -8.70
C ARG A 164 -6.35 16.62 -7.75
N LEU A 165 -5.03 16.80 -7.81
CA LEU A 165 -4.22 17.69 -6.97
C LEU A 165 -3.45 18.68 -7.86
N PRO A 166 -4.14 19.67 -8.47
CA PRO A 166 -3.55 20.49 -9.51
C PRO A 166 -2.39 21.38 -9.03
N GLY A 167 -2.39 21.81 -7.76
CA GLY A 167 -1.29 22.58 -7.19
C GLY A 167 -0.02 21.74 -7.06
N LEU A 168 -0.14 20.54 -6.48
CA LEU A 168 0.97 19.61 -6.37
C LEU A 168 1.47 19.15 -7.75
N ALA A 169 0.54 18.85 -8.69
CA ALA A 169 0.89 18.45 -10.04
C ALA A 169 1.72 19.53 -10.75
N ALA A 170 1.29 20.79 -10.70
CA ALA A 170 2.02 21.91 -11.26
C ALA A 170 3.43 22.05 -10.64
N ARG A 171 3.54 21.89 -9.33
CA ARG A 171 4.82 21.97 -8.62
C ARG A 171 5.81 20.88 -9.05
N LEU A 172 5.34 19.64 -9.21
CA LEU A 172 6.16 18.54 -9.72
C LEU A 172 6.59 18.74 -11.17
N GLU A 173 5.70 19.30 -12.02
CA GLU A 173 6.02 19.65 -13.42
C GLU A 173 7.07 20.76 -13.54
N GLU A 174 7.12 21.70 -12.61
CA GLU A 174 8.18 22.72 -12.54
C GLU A 174 9.55 22.11 -12.31
N GLY A 175 9.59 20.95 -11.63
CA GLY A 175 10.81 20.30 -11.18
C GLY A 175 11.31 20.85 -9.87
N GLY A 176 12.51 20.43 -9.45
CA GLY A 176 13.11 20.86 -8.21
C GLY A 176 13.66 19.69 -7.40
N ARG A 177 13.66 19.83 -6.08
CA ARG A 177 14.18 18.81 -5.16
C ARG A 177 13.05 18.20 -4.33
N LEU A 178 12.92 16.88 -4.40
CA LEU A 178 11.94 16.11 -3.65
C LEU A 178 12.61 15.30 -2.54
N LEU A 179 11.98 15.23 -1.38
CA LEU A 179 12.29 14.30 -0.30
C LEU A 179 11.15 13.29 -0.14
N ASP A 180 11.47 12.00 -0.12
CA ASP A 180 10.54 10.94 0.23
C ASP A 180 10.86 10.40 1.63
N VAL A 181 9.95 10.62 2.57
CA VAL A 181 10.09 10.20 3.97
C VAL A 181 9.51 8.81 4.14
N GLY A 182 10.32 7.88 4.67
CA GLY A 182 9.98 6.45 4.73
C GLY A 182 10.00 5.83 3.35
N CYS A 183 11.08 6.05 2.59
CA CYS A 183 11.15 5.66 1.18
C CYS A 183 11.13 4.14 0.94
N GLY A 184 11.28 3.31 1.98
CA GLY A 184 11.29 1.86 1.87
C GLY A 184 12.22 1.36 0.78
N GLY A 185 11.71 0.53 -0.14
CA GLY A 185 12.44 0.01 -1.30
C GLY A 185 12.68 1.02 -2.44
N GLY A 186 12.31 2.30 -2.28
CA GLY A 186 12.63 3.38 -3.22
C GLY A 186 11.66 3.53 -4.41
N TRP A 187 10.55 2.82 -4.42
CA TRP A 187 9.62 2.86 -5.55
C TRP A 187 9.03 4.24 -5.83
N ALA A 188 8.71 5.02 -4.79
CA ALA A 188 8.23 6.39 -4.97
C ALA A 188 9.32 7.30 -5.54
N VAL A 189 10.54 7.21 -4.99
CA VAL A 189 11.72 7.96 -5.47
C VAL A 189 11.94 7.74 -6.97
N VAL A 190 11.95 6.47 -7.40
CA VAL A 190 12.22 6.10 -8.79
C VAL A 190 11.08 6.51 -9.71
N GLN A 191 9.83 6.14 -9.40
CA GLN A 191 8.70 6.40 -10.30
C GLN A 191 8.39 7.90 -10.44
N ILE A 192 8.53 8.68 -9.36
CA ILE A 192 8.40 10.14 -9.44
C ILE A 192 9.53 10.73 -10.29
N ALA A 193 10.76 10.28 -10.10
CA ALA A 193 11.88 10.75 -10.89
C ALA A 193 11.75 10.39 -12.38
N GLU A 194 11.29 9.20 -12.72
CA GLU A 194 11.02 8.80 -14.12
C GLU A 194 9.92 9.67 -14.74
N ARG A 195 8.86 9.95 -13.99
CA ARG A 195 7.72 10.76 -14.47
C ARG A 195 8.07 12.25 -14.61
N PHE A 196 8.93 12.78 -13.74
CA PHE A 196 9.34 14.19 -13.69
C PHE A 196 10.86 14.33 -13.84
N PRO A 197 11.39 14.34 -15.08
CA PRO A 197 12.84 14.29 -15.34
C PRO A 197 13.61 15.53 -14.84
N ARG A 198 12.93 16.64 -14.51
CA ARG A 198 13.54 17.83 -13.92
C ARG A 198 13.62 17.77 -12.40
N THR A 199 13.11 16.72 -11.76
CA THR A 199 13.09 16.56 -10.31
C THR A 199 14.24 15.67 -9.87
N SER A 200 15.03 16.12 -8.89
CA SER A 200 15.96 15.30 -8.15
C SER A 200 15.28 14.78 -6.88
N CYS A 201 15.49 13.51 -6.55
CA CYS A 201 14.80 12.85 -5.45
C CYS A 201 15.78 12.34 -4.40
N VAL A 202 15.46 12.56 -3.12
CA VAL A 202 16.17 11.97 -1.98
C VAL A 202 15.17 11.14 -1.20
N GLY A 203 15.46 9.86 -0.99
CA GLY A 203 14.71 9.00 -0.09
C GLY A 203 15.40 8.90 1.26
N ILE A 204 14.65 8.91 2.35
CA ILE A 204 15.16 8.57 3.69
C ILE A 204 14.30 7.49 4.31
N ASP A 205 14.94 6.56 5.01
CA ASP A 205 14.27 5.51 5.78
C ASP A 205 15.12 5.16 7.00
N VAL A 206 14.47 4.72 8.07
CA VAL A 206 15.17 4.29 9.30
C VAL A 206 15.69 2.87 9.19
N GLU A 207 15.16 2.08 8.24
CA GLU A 207 15.50 0.67 8.07
C GLU A 207 16.62 0.49 7.02
N PRO A 208 17.85 0.04 7.45
CA PRO A 208 19.01 0.02 6.55
C PRO A 208 18.87 -0.96 5.36
N TYR A 209 18.13 -2.07 5.52
CA TYR A 209 17.95 -3.01 4.42
C TYR A 209 17.04 -2.43 3.33
N SER A 210 15.95 -1.76 3.72
CA SER A 210 15.06 -1.04 2.80
C SER A 210 15.83 0.02 2.00
N VAL A 211 16.72 0.76 2.67
CA VAL A 211 17.59 1.73 1.98
C VAL A 211 18.53 1.06 0.97
N ARG A 212 19.09 -0.11 1.29
CA ARG A 212 19.90 -0.87 0.31
C ARG A 212 19.07 -1.35 -0.88
N LEU A 213 17.80 -1.71 -0.68
CA LEU A 213 16.86 -2.01 -1.78
C LEU A 213 16.66 -0.78 -2.67
N ALA A 214 16.38 0.38 -2.04
CA ALA A 214 16.19 1.64 -2.76
C ALA A 214 17.43 2.05 -3.56
N GLN A 215 18.62 1.95 -2.99
CA GLN A 215 19.88 2.26 -3.69
C GLN A 215 20.09 1.37 -4.91
N ARG A 216 19.86 0.06 -4.78
CA ARG A 216 19.93 -0.87 -5.92
C ARG A 216 18.91 -0.54 -7.00
N LEU A 217 17.67 -0.27 -6.62
CA LEU A 217 16.61 0.10 -7.56
C LEU A 217 16.97 1.39 -8.33
N ILE A 218 17.53 2.40 -7.65
CA ILE A 218 18.00 3.65 -8.26
C ILE A 218 19.10 3.37 -9.29
N GLU A 219 20.07 2.52 -8.95
CA GLU A 219 21.15 2.13 -9.85
C GLU A 219 20.64 1.35 -11.08
N GLU A 220 19.78 0.34 -10.86
CA GLU A 220 19.15 -0.48 -11.91
C GLU A 220 18.35 0.34 -12.91
N ARG A 221 17.74 1.44 -12.45
CA ARG A 221 16.97 2.38 -13.28
C ARG A 221 17.83 3.49 -13.90
N GLY A 222 19.14 3.51 -13.64
CA GLY A 222 20.06 4.52 -14.17
C GLY A 222 19.78 5.94 -13.68
N LEU A 223 19.29 6.09 -12.44
CA LEU A 223 18.88 7.37 -11.86
C LEU A 223 19.86 7.91 -10.80
N ALA A 224 21.03 7.29 -10.63
CA ALA A 224 22.01 7.64 -9.60
C ALA A 224 22.60 9.06 -9.72
N ASP A 225 22.46 9.71 -10.86
CA ASP A 225 22.86 11.10 -11.11
C ASP A 225 21.97 12.13 -10.40
N ARG A 226 20.71 11.77 -10.11
CA ARG A 226 19.72 12.69 -9.52
C ARG A 226 18.85 12.09 -8.42
N CYS A 227 19.04 10.81 -8.10
CA CYS A 227 18.31 10.11 -7.03
C CYS A 227 19.29 9.49 -6.03
N GLN A 228 18.96 9.57 -4.73
CA GLN A 228 19.75 8.99 -3.65
C GLN A 228 18.80 8.43 -2.57
N ALA A 229 19.28 7.46 -1.79
CA ALA A 229 18.57 6.97 -0.60
C ALA A 229 19.54 6.84 0.57
N HIS A 230 19.10 7.25 1.78
CA HIS A 230 19.92 7.28 2.98
C HIS A 230 19.21 6.69 4.20
N ALA A 231 19.96 5.92 5.00
CA ALA A 231 19.49 5.43 6.29
C ALA A 231 19.50 6.60 7.30
N ARG A 232 18.31 7.20 7.53
CA ARG A 232 18.17 8.41 8.32
C ARG A 232 16.73 8.59 8.79
N SER A 233 16.56 8.98 10.04
CA SER A 233 15.23 9.34 10.58
C SER A 233 14.85 10.77 10.18
N VAL A 234 13.56 11.02 10.02
CA VAL A 234 13.01 12.34 9.63
C VAL A 234 13.31 13.44 10.65
N ASP A 235 13.35 13.14 11.94
CA ASP A 235 13.70 14.09 12.99
C ASP A 235 15.17 14.53 12.97
N GLN A 236 16.03 13.78 12.25
CA GLN A 236 17.42 14.09 12.01
C GLN A 236 17.66 14.93 10.75
N LEU A 237 16.60 15.37 10.05
CA LEU A 237 16.74 16.30 8.94
C LEU A 237 17.37 17.62 9.44
N GLY A 238 18.52 17.97 8.87
CA GLY A 238 19.28 19.19 9.21
C GLY A 238 19.20 20.27 8.15
N GLU A 239 18.53 19.99 7.03
CA GLU A 239 18.36 20.92 5.93
C GLU A 239 17.18 21.87 6.19
N ASP A 240 17.40 23.15 5.95
CA ASP A 240 16.37 24.19 6.00
C ASP A 240 16.08 24.66 4.56
N ASP A 241 14.81 24.88 4.23
CA ASP A 241 14.35 25.40 2.92
C ASP A 241 14.99 24.69 1.70
N ALA A 242 15.15 23.37 1.80
CA ALA A 242 15.90 22.58 0.83
C ALA A 242 15.03 21.88 -0.23
N TYR A 243 13.79 21.59 0.11
CA TYR A 243 12.92 20.74 -0.72
C TYR A 243 11.70 21.52 -1.21
N ASP A 244 11.37 21.29 -2.47
CA ASP A 244 10.19 21.84 -3.14
C ASP A 244 8.95 21.01 -2.82
N VAL A 245 9.14 19.69 -2.69
CA VAL A 245 8.10 18.74 -2.33
C VAL A 245 8.68 17.74 -1.33
N VAL A 246 7.91 17.41 -0.31
CA VAL A 246 8.15 16.25 0.57
C VAL A 246 6.99 15.27 0.36
N THR A 247 7.27 13.98 0.25
CA THR A 247 6.29 12.92 0.12
C THR A 247 6.40 11.93 1.28
N SER A 248 5.27 11.30 1.61
CA SER A 248 5.18 10.22 2.58
C SER A 248 4.08 9.26 2.14
N PHE A 249 4.44 8.02 1.84
CA PHE A 249 3.52 6.99 1.38
C PHE A 249 3.39 5.89 2.43
N LEU A 250 2.28 5.86 3.18
CA LEU A 250 1.99 4.88 4.23
C LEU A 250 3.06 4.86 5.35
N VAL A 251 3.49 6.04 5.82
CA VAL A 251 4.55 6.15 6.83
C VAL A 251 4.12 6.93 8.07
N VAL A 252 3.26 7.94 7.93
CA VAL A 252 2.89 8.80 9.08
C VAL A 252 2.25 7.98 10.21
N HIS A 253 1.46 6.95 9.88
CA HIS A 253 0.88 6.06 10.90
C HIS A 253 1.94 5.17 11.59
N GLU A 254 3.07 4.88 10.93
CA GLU A 254 4.18 4.09 11.48
C GLU A 254 5.09 4.90 12.41
N ILE A 255 5.08 6.23 12.30
CA ILE A 255 5.87 7.09 13.21
C ILE A 255 5.25 7.00 14.61
N ALA A 256 6.07 6.65 15.60
CA ALA A 256 5.62 6.58 17.00
C ALA A 256 4.95 7.90 17.41
N PRO A 257 3.80 7.87 18.13
CA PRO A 257 3.02 9.08 18.46
C PRO A 257 3.83 10.19 19.10
N SER A 258 4.82 9.84 19.95
CA SER A 258 5.71 10.81 20.62
C SER A 258 6.69 11.49 19.67
N LEU A 259 6.99 10.90 18.51
CA LEU A 259 7.93 11.42 17.52
C LEU A 259 7.24 12.23 16.42
N LYS A 260 5.93 12.03 16.18
CA LYS A 260 5.18 12.72 15.12
C LYS A 260 5.33 14.25 15.18
N PRO A 261 5.22 14.96 16.32
CA PRO A 261 5.41 16.42 16.34
C PRO A 261 6.76 16.87 15.83
N GLY A 262 7.85 16.16 16.24
CA GLY A 262 9.21 16.44 15.77
C GLY A 262 9.39 16.17 14.29
N ALA A 263 8.81 15.08 13.78
CA ALA A 263 8.83 14.71 12.37
C ALA A 263 8.13 15.78 11.48
N PHE A 264 6.93 16.22 11.86
CA PHE A 264 6.23 17.27 11.14
C PHE A 264 6.96 18.61 11.16
N ALA A 265 7.53 19.00 12.32
CA ALA A 265 8.35 20.20 12.43
C ALA A 265 9.61 20.12 11.56
N ALA A 266 10.27 18.96 11.48
CA ALA A 266 11.43 18.75 10.63
C ALA A 266 11.08 18.85 9.15
N VAL A 267 9.95 18.25 8.71
CA VAL A 267 9.44 18.39 7.34
C VAL A 267 9.13 19.85 7.02
N ALA A 268 8.42 20.55 7.90
CA ALA A 268 8.06 21.96 7.69
C ALA A 268 9.31 22.85 7.56
N ARG A 269 10.36 22.59 8.36
CA ARG A 269 11.63 23.31 8.26
C ARG A 269 12.34 22.99 6.93
N ALA A 270 12.39 21.73 6.52
CA ALA A 270 13.07 21.28 5.31
C ALA A 270 12.37 21.74 4.01
N LEU A 271 11.08 22.02 4.03
CA LEU A 271 10.35 22.59 2.91
C LEU A 271 10.74 24.02 2.65
N LYS A 272 10.87 24.40 1.39
CA LYS A 272 10.95 25.82 0.96
C LYS A 272 9.61 26.52 1.19
N PRO A 273 9.61 27.87 1.36
CA PRO A 273 8.37 28.63 1.25
C PRO A 273 7.64 28.33 -0.06
N GLY A 274 6.32 28.08 0.01
CA GLY A 274 5.52 27.63 -1.12
C GLY A 274 5.70 26.15 -1.51
N GLY A 275 6.50 25.39 -0.78
CA GLY A 275 6.67 23.94 -0.96
C GLY A 275 5.51 23.14 -0.40
N TYR A 276 5.37 21.88 -0.84
CA TYR A 276 4.26 21.00 -0.50
C TYR A 276 4.72 19.75 0.25
N PHE A 277 3.95 19.34 1.26
CA PHE A 277 4.04 18.04 1.91
C PHE A 277 2.85 17.17 1.50
N LEU A 278 3.09 16.15 0.69
CA LEU A 278 2.11 15.11 0.34
C LEU A 278 2.13 14.01 1.40
N ILE A 279 0.99 13.76 2.01
CA ILE A 279 0.74 12.63 2.91
C ILE A 279 -0.28 11.71 2.23
N PHE A 280 0.17 10.56 1.77
CA PHE A 280 -0.66 9.49 1.21
C PHE A 280 -0.73 8.38 2.26
N ASP A 281 -1.81 8.33 3.03
CA ASP A 281 -1.90 7.46 4.19
C ASP A 281 -3.32 6.94 4.43
N GLU A 282 -3.49 6.09 5.42
CA GLU A 282 -4.78 5.70 5.97
C GLU A 282 -5.30 6.82 6.88
N ALA A 283 -6.62 6.92 7.03
CA ALA A 283 -7.23 7.80 8.02
C ALA A 283 -8.21 7.01 8.89
N TYR A 284 -7.96 6.99 10.19
CA TYR A 284 -8.89 6.39 11.12
C TYR A 284 -10.20 7.20 11.15
N PRO A 285 -11.39 6.57 11.18
CA PRO A 285 -12.65 7.32 11.20
C PRO A 285 -12.84 8.10 12.49
N GLU A 286 -13.46 9.28 12.40
CA GLU A 286 -13.77 10.13 13.53
C GLU A 286 -14.83 9.52 14.47
N THR A 287 -15.61 8.56 13.99
CA THR A 287 -16.66 7.89 14.75
C THR A 287 -16.75 6.41 14.41
N ASP A 288 -17.15 5.59 15.36
CA ASP A 288 -17.32 4.14 15.17
C ASP A 288 -18.42 3.79 14.15
N ALA A 289 -19.34 4.70 13.87
CA ALA A 289 -20.46 4.47 12.96
C ALA A 289 -20.03 4.07 11.56
N THR A 290 -18.87 4.54 11.09
CA THR A 290 -18.34 4.25 9.76
C THR A 290 -17.41 3.05 9.70
N LEU A 291 -16.95 2.50 10.83
CA LEU A 291 -16.02 1.37 10.87
C LEU A 291 -16.53 0.11 10.16
N GLN A 292 -17.84 -0.06 10.06
CA GLN A 292 -18.44 -1.22 9.41
C GLN A 292 -18.51 -1.10 7.88
N THR A 293 -18.11 0.03 7.31
CA THR A 293 -18.14 0.29 5.87
C THR A 293 -16.75 0.23 5.26
N MET A 294 -16.67 -0.12 3.99
CA MET A 294 -15.46 0.10 3.21
C MET A 294 -15.44 1.58 2.75
N PRO A 295 -14.33 2.30 2.74
CA PRO A 295 -12.94 1.87 2.98
C PRO A 295 -12.48 1.93 4.45
N THR A 296 -13.25 2.55 5.36
CA THR A 296 -12.85 2.80 6.75
C THR A 296 -12.54 1.55 7.56
N ARG A 297 -13.11 0.41 7.18
CA ARG A 297 -12.74 -0.89 7.76
C ARG A 297 -11.25 -1.22 7.54
N PHE A 298 -10.65 -0.79 6.43
CA PHE A 298 -9.22 -1.01 6.19
C PHE A 298 -8.34 -0.18 7.10
N ALA A 299 -8.73 1.03 7.50
CA ALA A 299 -8.01 1.79 8.51
C ALA A 299 -7.99 1.07 9.88
N ALA A 300 -9.13 0.44 10.25
CA ALA A 300 -9.17 -0.39 11.45
C ALA A 300 -8.30 -1.66 11.31
N LEU A 301 -8.24 -2.26 10.12
CA LEU A 301 -7.35 -3.38 9.85
C LEU A 301 -5.88 -2.95 9.87
N ALA A 302 -5.52 -1.79 9.31
CA ALA A 302 -4.18 -1.24 9.41
C ALA A 302 -3.76 -1.10 10.87
N GLN A 303 -4.59 -0.46 11.69
CA GLN A 303 -4.36 -0.36 13.13
C GLN A 303 -4.26 -1.73 13.82
N TRP A 304 -4.98 -2.75 13.32
CA TRP A 304 -4.96 -4.10 13.87
C TRP A 304 -3.67 -4.85 13.55
N TYR A 305 -3.25 -4.94 12.27
CA TYR A 305 -2.08 -5.74 11.92
C TYR A 305 -0.75 -5.08 12.27
N GLU A 306 -0.75 -3.78 12.59
CA GLU A 306 0.42 -3.03 13.07
C GLU A 306 0.37 -2.70 14.57
N LEU A 307 -0.65 -3.19 15.27
CA LEU A 307 -0.89 -2.88 16.68
C LEU A 307 0.33 -3.14 17.56
N THR A 308 1.00 -4.26 17.32
CA THR A 308 2.17 -4.68 18.12
C THR A 308 3.44 -3.90 17.79
N TRP A 309 3.47 -3.16 16.69
CA TRP A 309 4.60 -2.28 16.36
C TRP A 309 4.57 -0.95 17.13
N GLY A 310 3.44 -0.64 17.75
CA GLY A 310 3.21 0.62 18.47
C GLY A 310 2.72 1.74 17.57
N ASN A 311 2.28 1.41 16.36
CA ASN A 311 1.76 2.34 15.37
C ASN A 311 0.38 2.87 15.74
N VAL A 312 0.07 4.10 15.31
CA VAL A 312 -1.24 4.72 15.51
C VAL A 312 -1.67 5.44 14.24
N VAL A 313 -2.75 4.95 13.64
CA VAL A 313 -3.40 5.62 12.51
C VAL A 313 -4.13 6.85 13.01
N ASP A 314 -3.70 8.04 12.54
CA ASP A 314 -4.35 9.30 12.92
C ASP A 314 -5.72 9.44 12.24
N THR A 315 -6.65 10.13 12.89
CA THR A 315 -7.84 10.64 12.22
C THR A 315 -7.45 11.80 11.30
N ARG A 316 -8.33 12.14 10.35
CA ARG A 316 -8.09 13.28 9.47
C ARG A 316 -7.93 14.58 10.27
N THR A 317 -8.77 14.78 11.27
CA THR A 317 -8.69 15.93 12.17
C THR A 317 -7.34 15.99 12.88
N ALA A 318 -6.88 14.90 13.45
CA ALA A 318 -5.57 14.83 14.12
C ALA A 318 -4.42 15.14 13.15
N LEU A 319 -4.47 14.60 11.92
CA LEU A 319 -3.47 14.88 10.89
C LEU A 319 -3.42 16.38 10.53
N HIS A 320 -4.58 17.04 10.35
CA HIS A 320 -4.65 18.46 10.08
C HIS A 320 -4.12 19.30 11.23
N GLU A 321 -4.38 18.90 12.46
CA GLU A 321 -3.81 19.55 13.65
C GLU A 321 -2.30 19.47 13.65
N ARG A 322 -1.72 18.30 13.35
CA ARG A 322 -0.25 18.15 13.23
C ARG A 322 0.36 19.05 12.16
N CYS A 323 -0.29 19.14 10.99
CA CYS A 323 0.15 20.06 9.93
C CYS A 323 0.15 21.51 10.43
N ARG A 324 -0.95 21.96 11.04
CA ARG A 324 -1.11 23.33 11.56
C ARG A 324 -0.09 23.63 12.67
N ASP A 325 0.11 22.72 13.61
CA ASP A 325 1.04 22.89 14.72
C ASP A 325 2.50 22.98 14.23
N ALA A 326 2.82 22.36 13.09
CA ALA A 326 4.10 22.50 12.41
C ALA A 326 4.21 23.75 11.52
N GLY A 327 3.17 24.59 11.44
CA GLY A 327 3.15 25.78 10.57
C GLY A 327 2.80 25.50 9.11
N LEU A 328 2.26 24.32 8.80
CA LEU A 328 1.80 23.95 7.47
C LEU A 328 0.28 24.20 7.34
N GLN A 329 -0.18 24.54 6.14
CA GLN A 329 -1.60 24.74 5.82
C GLN A 329 -2.07 23.68 4.85
N VAL A 330 -3.15 22.98 5.16
CA VAL A 330 -3.77 22.04 4.21
C VAL A 330 -4.25 22.82 2.99
N ALA A 331 -3.71 22.50 1.83
CA ALA A 331 -3.95 23.18 0.56
C ALA A 331 -4.88 22.36 -0.34
N GLU A 332 -4.70 21.06 -0.42
CA GLU A 332 -5.49 20.16 -1.25
C GLU A 332 -5.78 18.86 -0.48
N GLU A 333 -6.93 18.27 -0.74
CA GLU A 333 -7.32 16.97 -0.20
C GLU A 333 -8.08 16.15 -1.22
N THR A 334 -7.87 14.85 -1.17
CA THR A 334 -8.69 13.90 -1.91
C THR A 334 -8.68 12.54 -1.19
N SER A 335 -9.41 11.56 -1.72
CA SER A 335 -9.35 10.18 -1.28
C SER A 335 -9.33 9.25 -2.48
N PHE A 336 -8.67 8.13 -2.34
CA PHE A 336 -8.65 7.07 -3.35
C PHE A 336 -8.77 5.72 -2.66
N SER A 337 -9.84 4.96 -2.99
CA SER A 337 -10.14 3.70 -2.33
C SER A 337 -10.18 3.84 -0.80
N ARG A 338 -9.26 3.23 -0.08
CA ARG A 338 -9.12 3.26 1.37
C ARG A 338 -8.19 4.37 1.87
N PHE A 339 -7.48 5.04 0.98
CA PHE A 339 -6.46 6.02 1.33
C PHE A 339 -7.02 7.44 1.42
N SER A 340 -6.52 8.18 2.39
CA SER A 340 -6.68 9.62 2.54
C SER A 340 -5.42 10.30 2.02
N ILE A 341 -5.59 11.31 1.19
CA ILE A 341 -4.49 12.05 0.59
C ILE A 341 -4.60 13.51 0.99
N THR A 342 -3.63 14.00 1.74
CA THR A 342 -3.56 15.38 2.21
C THR A 342 -2.31 16.03 1.66
N VAL A 343 -2.44 17.21 1.07
CA VAL A 343 -1.33 18.08 0.66
C VAL A 343 -1.33 19.32 1.52
N ALA A 344 -0.29 19.47 2.32
CA ALA A 344 -0.07 20.66 3.14
C ALA A 344 1.02 21.54 2.53
N ALA A 345 0.82 22.86 2.52
CA ALA A 345 1.76 23.84 1.98
C ALA A 345 2.48 24.57 3.11
N LYS A 346 3.76 24.88 2.92
CA LYS A 346 4.49 25.84 3.74
C LYS A 346 4.18 27.26 3.20
N PRO A 347 3.64 28.17 4.03
CA PRO A 347 3.39 29.56 3.64
C PRO A 347 4.62 30.30 3.13
#